data_3fe9151b103e834453f3519a713349e1
#
_entry.id   3fe9151b103e834453f3519a713349e1
#
_cell.length_a   1.000
_cell.length_b   1.000
_cell.length_c   1.000
_cell.angle_alpha   90.00
_cell.angle_beta   90.00
_cell.angle_gamma   90.00
#
_symmetry.space_group_name_H-M   'P 1'
#
loop_
_entity.id
_entity.type
_entity.pdbx_description
1 polymer ?
#
loop_
_entity_poly.entity_id
_entity_poly.type
_entity_poly.pdbx_seq_one_letter_code
_entity_poly.pdbx_strand_id
1 'polypeptide(L)'
;MDMRTLDEIRTEIEQLTEERAELLHELAQGHDALLAVEHKEIEERIATLWDEHRMARAQLRWGDRDVIIKRARAEERLDRAA
;
A
#
# COMPACT_ATOMS: atom_id res chain seq x y z
N MET A 1 4.30 16.66 -5.80
CA MET A 1 4.78 15.30 -6.04
C MET A 1 3.63 14.45 -6.55
N ASP A 2 3.77 13.94 -7.75
CA ASP A 2 2.70 13.14 -8.33
C ASP A 2 2.62 11.79 -7.63
N MET A 3 1.40 11.43 -7.25
CA MET A 3 1.15 10.13 -6.66
C MET A 3 1.31 9.05 -7.73
N ARG A 4 1.92 7.94 -7.34
CA ARG A 4 2.05 6.80 -8.25
C ARG A 4 0.66 6.27 -8.61
N THR A 5 0.51 5.83 -9.85
CA THR A 5 -0.76 5.25 -10.30
C THR A 5 -1.00 3.89 -9.62
N LEU A 6 -2.27 3.49 -9.56
CA LEU A 6 -2.63 2.17 -9.06
C LEU A 6 -1.92 1.05 -9.84
N ASP A 7 -1.78 1.21 -11.15
CA ASP A 7 -1.11 0.22 -11.99
C ASP A 7 0.38 0.10 -11.65
N GLU A 8 1.06 1.22 -11.41
CA GLU A 8 2.46 1.22 -11.00
C GLU A 8 2.66 0.52 -9.66
N ILE A 9 1.79 0.84 -8.69
CA ILE A 9 1.84 0.22 -7.35
C ILE A 9 1.57 -1.28 -7.46
N ARG A 10 0.58 -1.68 -8.23
CA ARG A 10 0.23 -3.08 -8.44
C ARG A 10 1.35 -3.86 -9.09
N THR A 11 2.00 -3.28 -10.10
CA THR A 11 3.14 -3.90 -10.78
C THR A 11 4.28 -4.17 -9.81
N GLU A 12 4.60 -3.20 -8.96
CA GLU A 12 5.65 -3.38 -7.94
C GLU A 12 5.27 -4.47 -6.94
N ILE A 13 4.01 -4.51 -6.50
CA ILE A 13 3.52 -5.57 -5.61
C ILE A 13 3.69 -6.95 -6.25
N GLU A 14 3.33 -7.10 -7.53
CA GLU A 14 3.46 -8.36 -8.24
C GLU A 14 4.93 -8.80 -8.34
N GLN A 15 5.83 -7.89 -8.68
CA GLN A 15 7.26 -8.18 -8.76
C GLN A 15 7.83 -8.62 -7.41
N LEU A 16 7.49 -7.91 -6.33
CA LEU A 16 7.96 -8.25 -4.99
C LEU A 16 7.33 -9.54 -4.48
N THR A 17 6.10 -9.85 -4.86
CA THR A 17 5.45 -11.11 -4.52
C THR A 17 6.19 -12.29 -5.16
N GLU A 18 6.63 -12.15 -6.41
CA GLU A 18 7.43 -13.17 -7.08
C GLU A 18 8.79 -13.34 -6.41
N GLU A 19 9.47 -12.23 -6.10
CA GLU A 19 10.75 -12.27 -5.38
C GLU A 19 10.60 -12.94 -4.01
N ARG A 20 9.54 -12.63 -3.30
CA ARG A 20 9.25 -13.25 -2.01
C ARG A 20 9.10 -14.75 -2.13
N ALA A 21 8.38 -15.22 -3.15
CA ALA A 21 8.19 -16.64 -3.40
C ALA A 21 9.52 -17.35 -3.69
N GLU A 22 10.39 -16.71 -4.48
CA GLU A 22 11.72 -17.25 -4.78
C GLU A 22 12.59 -17.35 -3.51
N LEU A 23 12.57 -16.31 -2.67
CA LEU A 23 13.31 -16.31 -1.41
C LEU A 23 12.80 -17.39 -0.46
N LEU A 24 11.49 -17.58 -0.36
CA LEU A 24 10.90 -18.64 0.45
C LEU A 24 11.35 -20.02 -0.04
N HIS A 25 11.42 -20.21 -1.35
CA HIS A 25 11.89 -21.44 -1.95
C HIS A 25 13.35 -21.71 -1.59
N GLU A 26 14.22 -20.71 -1.68
CA GLU A 26 15.62 -20.82 -1.30
C GLU A 26 15.79 -21.07 0.20
N LEU A 27 15.02 -20.40 1.05
CA LEU A 27 15.05 -20.59 2.50
C LEU A 27 14.58 -21.99 2.89
N ALA A 28 13.66 -22.57 2.14
CA ALA A 28 13.21 -23.96 2.37
C ALA A 28 14.30 -24.99 2.08
N GLN A 29 15.25 -24.66 1.21
CA GLN A 29 16.38 -25.53 0.90
C GLN A 29 17.52 -25.46 1.93
N GLY A 30 17.64 -24.34 2.61
CA GLY A 30 18.66 -24.14 3.63
C GLY A 30 18.54 -22.76 4.24
N HIS A 31 18.66 -22.66 5.57
CA HIS A 31 18.57 -21.39 6.25
C HIS A 31 19.82 -20.55 6.00
N ASP A 32 19.59 -19.32 5.53
CA ASP A 32 20.61 -18.30 5.34
C ASP A 32 20.10 -17.00 5.98
N ALA A 33 20.88 -16.47 6.91
CA ALA A 33 20.49 -15.26 7.64
C ALA A 33 20.27 -14.04 6.71
N LEU A 34 21.08 -13.90 5.66
CA LEU A 34 20.93 -12.82 4.70
C LEU A 34 19.61 -12.95 3.91
N LEU A 35 19.27 -14.16 3.47
CA LEU A 35 18.02 -14.41 2.77
C LEU A 35 16.82 -14.15 3.68
N ALA A 36 16.93 -14.50 4.97
CA ALA A 36 15.86 -14.24 5.93
C ALA A 36 15.63 -12.73 6.12
N VAL A 37 16.69 -11.93 6.17
CA VAL A 37 16.60 -10.46 6.25
C VAL A 37 15.98 -9.89 4.98
N GLU A 38 16.42 -10.34 3.81
CA GLU A 38 15.85 -9.90 2.54
C GLU A 38 14.35 -10.23 2.44
N HIS A 39 13.97 -11.41 2.87
CA HIS A 39 12.56 -11.82 2.91
C HIS A 39 11.73 -10.88 3.79
N LYS A 40 12.24 -10.56 4.97
CA LYS A 40 11.56 -9.65 5.89
C LYS A 40 11.41 -8.25 5.29
N GLU A 41 12.45 -7.73 4.67
CA GLU A 41 12.42 -6.42 4.02
C GLU A 41 11.39 -6.37 2.88
N ILE A 42 11.32 -7.44 2.08
CA ILE A 42 10.33 -7.53 1.02
C ILE A 42 8.91 -7.59 1.59
N GLU A 43 8.67 -8.35 2.65
CA GLU A 43 7.36 -8.38 3.30
C GLU A 43 6.93 -7.00 3.83
N GLU A 44 7.84 -6.28 4.45
CA GLU A 44 7.58 -4.92 4.93
C GLU A 44 7.28 -3.97 3.76
N ARG A 45 8.03 -4.09 2.67
CA ARG A 45 7.79 -3.28 1.48
C ARG A 45 6.44 -3.58 0.84
N ILE A 46 6.06 -4.85 0.74
CA ILE A 46 4.74 -5.26 0.22
C ILE A 46 3.62 -4.66 1.08
N ALA A 47 3.76 -4.72 2.40
CA ALA A 47 2.77 -4.13 3.32
C ALA A 47 2.62 -2.62 3.09
N THR A 48 3.75 -1.89 2.94
CA THR A 48 3.75 -0.47 2.65
C THR A 48 3.06 -0.17 1.30
N LEU A 49 3.33 -1.00 0.28
CA LEU A 49 2.71 -0.84 -1.03
C LEU A 49 1.21 -1.07 -1.00
N TRP A 50 0.73 -2.00 -0.21
CA TRP A 50 -0.72 -2.18 -0.02
C TRP A 50 -1.36 -0.97 0.64
N ASP A 51 -0.67 -0.32 1.58
CA ASP A 51 -1.15 0.92 2.18
C ASP A 51 -1.21 2.04 1.14
N GLU A 52 -0.16 2.19 0.32
CA GLU A 52 -0.16 3.15 -0.79
C GLU A 52 -1.30 2.87 -1.76
N HIS A 53 -1.54 1.60 -2.07
CA HIS A 53 -2.63 1.18 -2.96
C HIS A 53 -3.99 1.60 -2.40
N ARG A 54 -4.22 1.37 -1.11
CA ARG A 54 -5.47 1.78 -0.46
C ARG A 54 -5.66 3.29 -0.51
N MET A 55 -4.60 4.06 -0.24
CA MET A 55 -4.66 5.51 -0.28
C MET A 55 -4.89 6.04 -1.69
N ALA A 56 -4.19 5.49 -2.68
CA ALA A 56 -4.38 5.87 -4.08
C ALA A 56 -5.79 5.56 -4.57
N ARG A 57 -6.31 4.41 -4.20
CA ARG A 57 -7.68 4.00 -4.53
C ARG A 57 -8.71 4.92 -3.87
N ALA A 58 -8.48 5.29 -2.61
CA ALA A 58 -9.36 6.21 -1.90
C ALA A 58 -9.37 7.59 -2.56
N GLN A 59 -8.20 8.09 -3.02
CA GLN A 59 -8.13 9.36 -3.72
C GLN A 59 -8.88 9.35 -5.05
N LEU A 60 -8.78 8.27 -5.81
CA LEU A 60 -9.53 8.13 -7.05
C LEU A 60 -11.04 8.12 -6.81
N ARG A 61 -11.47 7.51 -5.72
CA ARG A 61 -12.88 7.37 -5.38
C ARG A 61 -13.47 8.60 -4.70
N TRP A 62 -12.72 9.21 -3.78
CA TRP A 62 -13.23 10.25 -2.88
C TRP A 62 -12.58 11.63 -3.10
N GLY A 63 -11.48 11.69 -3.87
CA GLY A 63 -10.69 12.89 -4.05
C GLY A 63 -9.60 13.03 -2.99
N ASP A 64 -9.00 14.22 -2.91
CA ASP A 64 -7.94 14.51 -1.96
C ASP A 64 -8.45 14.40 -0.52
N ARG A 65 -7.56 13.96 0.38
CA ARG A 65 -7.85 13.83 1.80
C ARG A 65 -8.41 15.12 2.41
N ASP A 66 -7.85 16.27 2.05
CA ASP A 66 -8.34 17.56 2.53
C ASP A 66 -9.78 17.84 2.10
N VAL A 67 -10.12 17.45 0.88
CA VAL A 67 -11.49 17.57 0.36
C VAL A 67 -12.44 16.64 1.12
N ILE A 68 -12.01 15.43 1.42
CA ILE A 68 -12.80 14.48 2.19
C ILE A 68 -13.09 15.04 3.60
N ILE A 69 -12.07 15.56 4.26
CA ILE A 69 -12.20 16.15 5.59
C ILE A 69 -13.14 17.36 5.58
N LYS A 70 -12.99 18.25 4.60
CA LYS A 70 -13.86 19.42 4.44
C LYS A 70 -15.29 19.00 4.20
N ARG A 71 -15.51 17.97 3.39
CA ARG A 71 -16.86 17.48 3.12
C ARG A 71 -17.49 16.88 4.37
N ALA A 72 -16.75 16.09 5.13
CA ALA A 72 -17.24 15.52 6.39
C ALA A 72 -17.63 16.61 7.40
N ARG A 73 -16.80 17.67 7.52
CA ARG A 73 -17.09 18.80 8.39
C ARG A 73 -18.32 19.60 7.94
N ALA A 74 -18.50 19.75 6.63
CA ALA A 74 -19.67 20.43 6.08
C ALA A 74 -20.94 19.65 6.38
N GLU A 75 -20.91 18.33 6.27
CA GLU A 75 -22.05 17.47 6.61
C GLU A 75 -22.40 17.57 8.09
N GLU A 76 -21.41 17.57 8.99
CA GLU A 76 -21.63 17.77 10.42
C GLU A 76 -22.31 19.11 10.72
N ARG A 77 -21.89 20.19 10.05
CA ARG A 77 -22.50 21.52 10.23
C ARG A 77 -23.94 21.52 9.79
N LEU A 78 -24.26 20.87 8.68
CA LEU A 78 -25.63 20.77 8.18
C LEU A 78 -26.51 19.98 9.15
N ASP A 79 -26.02 18.88 9.70
CA ASP A 79 -26.73 18.10 10.69
C ASP A 79 -27.00 18.90 11.96
N ARG A 80 -26.06 19.73 12.40
CA ARG A 80 -26.25 20.60 13.58
C ARG A 80 -27.21 21.76 13.32
N ALA A 81 -27.27 22.23 12.09
CA ALA A 81 -28.13 23.33 11.70
C ALA A 81 -29.58 22.91 11.50
N ALA A 82 -29.78 21.64 11.26
CA ALA A 82 -31.09 21.05 11.16
C ALA A 82 -31.66 20.78 12.56
#